data_6417a4e7f8f56589db0561880963dc8a
#
_entry.id   6417a4e7f8f56589db0561880963dc8a
#
_cell.length_a   1.000
_cell.length_b   1.000
_cell.length_c   1.000
_cell.angle_alpha   90.00
_cell.angle_beta   90.00
_cell.angle_gamma   90.00
#
_symmetry.space_group_name_H-M   'P 1'
#
loop_
_entity.id
_entity.type
_entity.pdbx_description
1 polymer ?
#
loop_
_entity_poly.entity_id
_entity_poly.type
_entity_poly.pdbx_seq_one_letter_code
_entity_poly.pdbx_strand_id
1 'polypeptide(L)'
;MVDTTGSASTGERRAERLELRVPTSRSQLPAVRAMAGDLAMRMDFDLDAVEDLRLAVDEACATLSSVALTDAPLTVVFEVSRDGLRIDAWVPTSTGVDVPRDGFGWAILQTLVDTVEAGRSDQATVPAGNGEATPVACIALVKQLRRYSTSALLAEQPDADVSVAQ
;
A
#
# COMPACT_ATOMS: atom_id res chain seq x y z
N MET A 1 12.73 39.00 33.51
CA MET A 1 11.63 38.09 33.71
C MET A 1 11.28 37.57 32.32
N VAL A 2 11.84 36.45 31.94
CA VAL A 2 11.69 35.84 30.59
C VAL A 2 10.96 34.51 30.77
N ASP A 3 9.69 34.53 30.37
CA ASP A 3 8.86 33.30 30.34
C ASP A 3 9.28 32.43 29.15
N THR A 4 9.94 31.33 29.46
CA THR A 4 10.26 30.30 28.51
C THR A 4 9.15 29.27 28.56
N THR A 5 8.08 29.48 27.78
CA THR A 5 7.06 28.45 27.52
C THR A 5 7.59 27.53 26.44
N GLY A 6 8.27 26.49 26.86
CA GLY A 6 8.67 25.38 25.98
C GLY A 6 7.44 24.59 25.55
N SER A 7 6.92 24.89 24.38
CA SER A 7 5.95 24.00 23.70
C SER A 7 6.67 22.73 23.29
N ALA A 8 6.47 21.66 24.05
CA ALA A 8 6.86 20.31 23.64
C ALA A 8 5.97 19.90 22.46
N SER A 9 6.46 20.12 21.25
CA SER A 9 5.91 19.54 20.05
C SER A 9 6.07 18.02 20.16
N THR A 10 4.99 17.35 20.58
CA THR A 10 4.85 15.91 20.45
C THR A 10 4.95 15.59 18.97
N GLY A 11 6.08 15.02 18.55
CA GLY A 11 6.36 14.69 17.16
C GLY A 11 5.41 13.63 16.64
N GLU A 12 4.24 14.01 16.20
CA GLU A 12 3.47 13.25 15.23
C GLU A 12 4.34 13.13 13.98
N ARG A 13 4.96 11.98 13.79
CA ARG A 13 5.59 11.69 12.51
C ARG A 13 4.48 11.73 11.47
N ARG A 14 4.49 12.81 10.72
CA ARG A 14 3.60 13.01 9.58
C ARG A 14 3.70 11.78 8.68
N ALA A 15 2.56 11.20 8.30
CA ALA A 15 2.54 10.10 7.36
C ALA A 15 3.37 10.51 6.12
N GLU A 16 4.37 9.70 5.79
CA GLU A 16 5.19 9.94 4.60
C GLU A 16 4.35 9.55 3.38
N ARG A 17 4.19 10.48 2.45
CA ARG A 17 3.43 10.26 1.22
C ARG A 17 4.34 10.42 0.02
N LEU A 18 4.39 9.37 -0.79
CA LEU A 18 5.13 9.36 -2.06
C LEU A 18 4.16 9.11 -3.20
N GLU A 19 4.38 9.80 -4.31
CA GLU A 19 3.60 9.63 -5.52
C GLU A 19 4.53 9.25 -6.67
N LEU A 20 4.14 8.20 -7.40
CA LEU A 20 4.82 7.74 -8.59
C LEU A 20 3.84 7.77 -9.75
N ARG A 21 4.24 8.38 -10.86
CA ARG A 21 3.45 8.46 -12.08
C ARG A 21 4.24 7.84 -13.23
N VAL A 22 3.67 6.80 -13.82
CA VAL A 22 4.31 6.03 -14.89
C VAL A 22 3.34 5.75 -16.03
N PRO A 23 3.80 5.52 -17.26
CA PRO A 23 2.96 4.98 -18.32
C PRO A 23 2.36 3.63 -17.91
N THR A 24 1.16 3.31 -18.38
CA THR A 24 0.49 2.01 -18.13
C THR A 24 1.16 0.83 -18.86
N SER A 25 2.31 1.05 -19.50
CA SER A 25 3.06 0.00 -20.18
C SER A 25 3.67 -0.99 -19.17
N ARG A 26 3.65 -2.28 -19.51
CA ARG A 26 4.20 -3.35 -18.66
C ARG A 26 5.68 -3.15 -18.31
N SER A 27 6.43 -2.46 -19.14
CA SER A 27 7.86 -2.16 -18.92
C SER A 27 8.13 -1.25 -17.73
N GLN A 28 7.13 -0.49 -17.28
CA GLN A 28 7.24 0.46 -16.17
C GLN A 28 6.76 -0.10 -14.82
N LEU A 29 5.99 -1.18 -14.82
CA LEU A 29 5.49 -1.79 -13.58
C LEU A 29 6.59 -2.25 -12.62
N PRO A 30 7.78 -2.71 -13.07
CA PRO A 30 8.89 -3.03 -12.15
C PRO A 30 9.31 -1.88 -11.25
N ALA A 31 9.17 -0.62 -11.70
CA ALA A 31 9.50 0.54 -10.86
C ALA A 31 8.51 0.70 -9.68
N VAL A 32 7.21 0.48 -9.93
CA VAL A 32 6.17 0.54 -8.90
C VAL A 32 6.38 -0.58 -7.87
N ARG A 33 6.64 -1.80 -8.35
CA ARG A 33 6.95 -2.96 -7.51
C ARG A 33 8.20 -2.76 -6.64
N ALA A 34 9.25 -2.18 -7.23
CA ALA A 34 10.49 -1.90 -6.50
C ALA A 34 10.26 -0.89 -5.37
N MET A 35 9.46 0.16 -5.63
CA MET A 35 9.09 1.16 -4.62
C MET A 35 8.30 0.53 -3.48
N ALA A 36 7.27 -0.29 -3.78
CA ALA A 36 6.50 -0.99 -2.76
C ALA A 36 7.38 -1.87 -1.87
N GLY A 37 8.29 -2.64 -2.48
CA GLY A 37 9.22 -3.50 -1.74
C GLY A 37 10.22 -2.72 -0.90
N ASP A 38 10.78 -1.61 -1.40
CA ASP A 38 11.70 -0.76 -0.64
C ASP A 38 11.01 -0.16 0.60
N LEU A 39 9.81 0.41 0.41
CA LEU A 39 9.04 0.97 1.52
C LEU A 39 8.68 -0.08 2.56
N ALA A 40 8.23 -1.27 2.14
CA ALA A 40 7.91 -2.36 3.03
C ALA A 40 9.14 -2.81 3.85
N MET A 41 10.30 -2.96 3.22
CA MET A 41 11.56 -3.29 3.92
C MET A 41 11.96 -2.21 4.93
N ARG A 42 11.84 -0.94 4.59
CA ARG A 42 12.15 0.20 5.49
C ARG A 42 11.20 0.31 6.67
N MET A 43 10.01 -0.27 6.56
CA MET A 43 9.00 -0.35 7.61
C MET A 43 9.14 -1.60 8.49
N ASP A 44 10.15 -2.43 8.28
CA ASP A 44 10.38 -3.69 8.98
C ASP A 44 9.26 -4.73 8.79
N PHE A 45 8.62 -4.76 7.62
CA PHE A 45 7.78 -5.88 7.24
C PHE A 45 8.62 -7.15 7.10
N ASP A 46 8.06 -8.30 7.46
CA ASP A 46 8.70 -9.58 7.19
C ASP A 46 8.81 -9.85 5.68
N LEU A 47 9.67 -10.79 5.32
CA LEU A 47 9.98 -11.05 3.91
C LEU A 47 8.76 -11.53 3.13
N ASP A 48 7.89 -12.33 3.76
CA ASP A 48 6.67 -12.82 3.11
C ASP A 48 5.72 -11.66 2.80
N ALA A 49 5.53 -10.73 3.75
CA ALA A 49 4.72 -9.53 3.54
C ALA A 49 5.31 -8.59 2.47
N VAL A 50 6.64 -8.50 2.35
CA VAL A 50 7.30 -7.74 1.27
C VAL A 50 6.98 -8.35 -0.09
N GLU A 51 7.09 -9.68 -0.23
CA GLU A 51 6.78 -10.37 -1.49
C GLU A 51 5.27 -10.32 -1.81
N ASP A 52 4.40 -10.46 -0.81
CA ASP A 52 2.96 -10.26 -0.95
C ASP A 52 2.62 -8.89 -1.52
N LEU A 53 3.22 -7.82 -0.96
CA LEU A 53 3.02 -6.46 -1.43
C LEU A 53 3.51 -6.24 -2.86
N ARG A 54 4.65 -6.82 -3.23
CA ARG A 54 5.18 -6.76 -4.59
C ARG A 54 4.21 -7.40 -5.58
N LEU A 55 3.69 -8.58 -5.24
CA LEU A 55 2.76 -9.29 -6.09
C LEU A 55 1.39 -8.58 -6.16
N ALA A 56 0.90 -8.06 -5.02
CA ALA A 56 -0.34 -7.32 -4.98
C ALA A 56 -0.29 -6.05 -5.84
N VAL A 57 0.82 -5.31 -5.80
CA VAL A 57 1.02 -4.14 -6.63
C VAL A 57 1.08 -4.50 -8.12
N ASP A 58 1.78 -5.57 -8.50
CA ASP A 58 1.82 -6.03 -9.88
C ASP A 58 0.42 -6.35 -10.40
N GLU A 59 -0.38 -7.09 -9.62
CA GLU A 59 -1.74 -7.48 -10.00
C GLU A 59 -2.69 -6.28 -10.07
N ALA A 60 -2.64 -5.37 -9.09
CA ALA A 60 -3.44 -4.16 -9.09
C ALA A 60 -3.13 -3.26 -10.31
N CYS A 61 -1.84 -3.07 -10.61
CA CYS A 61 -1.41 -2.29 -11.76
C CYS A 61 -1.81 -2.95 -13.09
N ALA A 62 -1.71 -4.28 -13.19
CA ALA A 62 -2.14 -5.02 -14.38
C ALA A 62 -3.66 -4.90 -14.60
N THR A 63 -4.44 -5.04 -13.53
CA THR A 63 -5.89 -4.88 -13.55
C THR A 63 -6.28 -3.46 -14.00
N LEU A 64 -5.69 -2.42 -13.40
CA LEU A 64 -5.95 -1.03 -13.79
C LEU A 64 -5.53 -0.74 -15.22
N SER A 65 -4.39 -1.28 -15.67
CA SER A 65 -3.93 -1.09 -17.05
C SER A 65 -4.89 -1.68 -18.07
N SER A 66 -5.66 -2.71 -17.72
CA SER A 66 -6.63 -3.34 -18.63
C SER A 66 -7.87 -2.46 -18.89
N VAL A 67 -8.16 -1.51 -18.00
CA VAL A 67 -9.32 -0.60 -18.08
C VAL A 67 -8.90 0.86 -18.35
N ALA A 68 -7.61 1.12 -18.48
CA ALA A 68 -7.07 2.44 -18.74
C ALA A 68 -7.37 2.94 -20.16
N LEU A 69 -7.49 4.24 -20.30
CA LEU A 69 -7.47 4.88 -21.62
C LEU A 69 -6.10 4.67 -22.27
N THR A 70 -6.07 4.66 -23.60
CA THR A 70 -4.82 4.55 -24.38
C THR A 70 -3.85 5.67 -23.95
N ASP A 71 -2.59 5.30 -23.74
CA ASP A 71 -1.51 6.20 -23.31
C ASP A 71 -1.76 6.96 -22.00
N ALA A 72 -2.77 6.54 -21.22
CA ALA A 72 -3.04 7.13 -19.92
C ALA A 72 -1.94 6.81 -18.91
N PRO A 73 -1.60 7.74 -18.01
CA PRO A 73 -0.68 7.46 -16.92
C PRO A 73 -1.35 6.64 -15.82
N LEU A 74 -0.60 5.69 -15.26
CA LEU A 74 -0.88 5.08 -13.97
C LEU A 74 -0.27 5.97 -12.89
N THR A 75 -1.08 6.39 -11.93
CA THR A 75 -0.60 7.11 -10.76
C THR A 75 -0.74 6.20 -9.55
N VAL A 76 0.32 6.10 -8.75
CA VAL A 76 0.36 5.30 -7.52
C VAL A 76 0.85 6.17 -6.38
N VAL A 77 0.10 6.20 -5.30
CA VAL A 77 0.43 6.90 -4.07
C VAL A 77 0.67 5.89 -2.96
N PHE A 78 1.78 6.04 -2.29
CA PHE A 78 2.17 5.27 -1.12
C PHE A 78 2.04 6.16 0.12
N GLU A 79 1.30 5.71 1.11
CA GLU A 79 1.17 6.37 2.41
C GLU A 79 1.72 5.45 3.50
N VAL A 80 2.87 5.86 4.04
CA VAL A 80 3.56 5.16 5.11
C VAL A 80 3.05 5.68 6.45
N SER A 81 2.54 4.79 7.29
CA SER A 81 2.09 5.08 8.64
C SER A 81 2.78 4.18 9.67
N ARG A 82 2.51 4.40 10.96
CA ARG A 82 3.02 3.51 12.00
C ARG A 82 2.37 2.12 11.97
N ASP A 83 1.17 2.03 11.40
CA ASP A 83 0.34 0.84 11.46
C ASP A 83 0.42 0.00 10.19
N GLY A 84 1.02 0.55 9.13
CA GLY A 84 1.16 -0.15 7.87
C GLY A 84 1.36 0.76 6.66
N LEU A 85 1.29 0.13 5.50
CA LEU A 85 1.44 0.76 4.19
C LEU A 85 0.09 0.73 3.47
N ARG A 86 -0.37 1.92 3.04
CA ARG A 86 -1.49 2.09 2.12
C ARG A 86 -0.95 2.44 0.74
N ILE A 87 -1.52 1.81 -0.28
CA ILE A 87 -1.16 2.03 -1.68
C ILE A 87 -2.44 2.30 -2.46
N ASP A 88 -2.59 3.52 -2.95
CA ASP A 88 -3.71 3.93 -3.80
C ASP A 88 -3.22 4.08 -5.24
N ALA A 89 -3.78 3.30 -6.16
CA ALA A 89 -3.44 3.34 -7.57
C ALA A 89 -4.66 3.72 -8.40
N TRP A 90 -4.48 4.54 -9.45
CA TRP A 90 -5.57 4.90 -10.36
C TRP A 90 -5.09 5.20 -11.78
N VAL A 91 -6.01 5.03 -12.70
CA VAL A 91 -5.85 5.34 -14.12
C VAL A 91 -7.07 6.09 -14.66
N PRO A 92 -6.91 7.02 -15.59
CA PRO A 92 -8.01 7.52 -16.39
C PRO A 92 -8.68 6.37 -17.15
N THR A 93 -10.03 6.35 -17.15
CA THR A 93 -10.82 5.31 -17.79
C THR A 93 -12.00 5.89 -18.58
N SER A 94 -12.71 5.08 -19.34
CA SER A 94 -13.93 5.48 -20.02
C SER A 94 -15.13 5.48 -19.09
N THR A 95 -16.11 6.31 -19.36
CA THR A 95 -17.40 6.31 -18.65
C THR A 95 -18.04 4.93 -18.70
N GLY A 96 -18.50 4.42 -17.55
CA GLY A 96 -19.17 3.13 -17.44
C GLY A 96 -18.25 1.93 -17.35
N VAL A 97 -16.93 2.11 -17.38
CA VAL A 97 -15.96 1.03 -17.19
C VAL A 97 -15.62 0.91 -15.71
N ASP A 98 -15.84 -0.27 -15.13
CA ASP A 98 -15.52 -0.58 -13.74
C ASP A 98 -14.29 -1.49 -13.63
N VAL A 99 -13.66 -1.47 -12.46
CA VAL A 99 -12.58 -2.41 -12.13
C VAL A 99 -13.16 -3.82 -11.97
N PRO A 100 -12.65 -4.84 -12.70
CA PRO A 100 -13.09 -6.23 -12.53
C PRO A 100 -12.83 -6.73 -11.11
N ARG A 101 -13.85 -7.33 -10.46
CA ARG A 101 -13.76 -7.85 -9.08
C ARG A 101 -14.14 -9.33 -8.97
N ASP A 102 -14.45 -9.97 -10.06
CA ASP A 102 -14.95 -11.36 -10.17
C ASP A 102 -13.91 -12.35 -10.71
N GLY A 103 -12.69 -11.86 -10.98
CA GLY A 103 -11.62 -12.64 -11.56
C GLY A 103 -10.63 -13.22 -10.55
N PHE A 104 -9.76 -14.11 -11.05
CA PHE A 104 -8.67 -14.71 -10.29
C PHE A 104 -7.72 -13.66 -9.67
N GLY A 105 -7.41 -12.60 -10.40
CA GLY A 105 -6.56 -11.50 -9.92
C GLY A 105 -7.14 -10.81 -8.69
N TRP A 106 -8.47 -10.58 -8.65
CA TRP A 106 -9.11 -10.02 -7.45
C TRP A 106 -9.01 -10.94 -6.24
N ALA A 107 -9.20 -12.24 -6.41
CA ALA A 107 -9.03 -13.23 -5.35
C ALA A 107 -7.59 -13.26 -4.82
N ILE A 108 -6.60 -13.11 -5.70
CA ILE A 108 -5.18 -12.98 -5.31
C ILE A 108 -5.00 -11.73 -4.44
N LEU A 109 -5.48 -10.56 -4.86
CA LEU A 109 -5.36 -9.33 -4.10
C LEU A 109 -5.93 -9.48 -2.67
N GLN A 110 -7.11 -10.09 -2.54
CA GLN A 110 -7.74 -10.35 -1.23
C GLN A 110 -6.93 -11.27 -0.32
N THR A 111 -6.06 -12.09 -0.89
CA THR A 111 -5.19 -13.02 -0.12
C THR A 111 -3.89 -12.34 0.32
N LEU A 112 -3.35 -11.44 -0.51
CA LEU A 112 -2.03 -10.85 -0.32
C LEU A 112 -2.02 -9.65 0.64
N VAL A 113 -3.14 -8.94 0.77
CA VAL A 113 -3.24 -7.74 1.61
C VAL A 113 -4.38 -7.83 2.61
N ASP A 114 -4.31 -7.02 3.67
CA ASP A 114 -5.34 -7.04 4.73
C ASP A 114 -6.65 -6.38 4.27
N THR A 115 -6.56 -5.39 3.37
CA THR A 115 -7.74 -4.75 2.77
C THR A 115 -7.45 -4.42 1.31
N VAL A 116 -8.40 -4.75 0.43
CA VAL A 116 -8.40 -4.31 -0.97
C VAL A 116 -9.76 -3.71 -1.29
N GLU A 117 -9.74 -2.53 -1.87
CA GLU A 117 -10.93 -1.82 -2.33
C GLU A 117 -10.71 -1.41 -3.78
N ALA A 118 -11.77 -1.46 -4.57
CA ALA A 118 -11.75 -0.90 -5.91
C ALA A 118 -12.94 0.01 -6.12
N GLY A 119 -12.78 1.00 -6.96
CA GLY A 119 -13.81 1.97 -7.21
C GLY A 119 -13.62 2.69 -8.53
N ARG A 120 -14.62 3.53 -8.83
CA ARG A 120 -14.58 4.51 -9.91
C ARG A 120 -14.96 5.86 -9.34
N SER A 121 -14.30 6.91 -9.78
CA SER A 121 -14.70 8.28 -9.52
C SER A 121 -14.92 9.01 -10.84
N ASP A 122 -16.12 9.52 -11.05
CA ASP A 122 -16.46 10.33 -12.22
C ASP A 122 -16.08 11.81 -12.01
N GLN A 123 -15.63 12.18 -10.81
CA GLN A 123 -15.29 13.56 -10.42
C GLN A 123 -13.80 13.76 -10.13
N ALA A 124 -12.96 12.73 -10.25
CA ALA A 124 -11.54 12.89 -10.04
C ALA A 124 -10.95 13.70 -11.21
N THR A 125 -10.59 14.94 -10.94
CA THR A 125 -9.85 15.75 -11.90
C THR A 125 -8.42 15.24 -11.92
N VAL A 126 -8.13 14.29 -12.81
CA VAL A 126 -6.75 14.05 -13.19
C VAL A 126 -6.35 15.21 -14.08
N PRO A 127 -5.20 15.85 -13.90
CA PRO A 127 -4.70 16.81 -14.86
C PRO A 127 -4.33 16.07 -16.17
N ALA A 128 -5.33 15.71 -16.93
CA ALA A 128 -5.22 15.47 -18.35
C ALA A 128 -5.16 16.85 -18.99
N GLY A 129 -4.20 17.11 -19.85
CA GLY A 129 -3.79 18.44 -20.31
C GLY A 129 -4.85 19.35 -20.96
N ASN A 130 -6.14 19.08 -20.83
CA ASN A 130 -7.26 19.86 -21.39
C ASN A 130 -8.28 20.32 -20.34
N GLY A 131 -8.07 20.05 -19.03
CA GLY A 131 -8.95 20.57 -17.97
C GLY A 131 -10.33 19.91 -17.86
N GLU A 132 -10.64 18.90 -18.65
CA GLU A 132 -11.88 18.13 -18.51
C GLU A 132 -11.77 17.08 -17.41
N ALA A 133 -12.86 16.90 -16.64
CA ALA A 133 -12.98 15.84 -15.66
C ALA A 133 -13.04 14.49 -16.38
N THR A 134 -12.03 13.66 -16.17
CA THR A 134 -11.96 12.31 -16.75
C THR A 134 -12.25 11.30 -15.67
N PRO A 135 -13.18 10.34 -15.88
CA PRO A 135 -13.41 9.25 -14.92
C PRO A 135 -12.12 8.50 -14.63
N VAL A 136 -11.96 8.08 -13.39
CA VAL A 136 -10.81 7.26 -12.97
C VAL A 136 -11.27 5.94 -12.39
N ALA A 137 -10.59 4.86 -12.75
CA ALA A 137 -10.65 3.58 -12.08
C ALA A 137 -9.55 3.52 -11.02
N CYS A 138 -9.85 3.04 -9.82
CA CYS A 138 -8.91 3.00 -8.71
C CYS A 138 -8.94 1.66 -7.97
N ILE A 139 -7.77 1.29 -7.42
CA ILE A 139 -7.60 0.20 -6.46
C ILE A 139 -6.80 0.74 -5.28
N ALA A 140 -7.29 0.48 -4.07
CA ALA A 140 -6.61 0.77 -2.82
C ALA A 140 -6.23 -0.54 -2.12
N LEU A 141 -4.98 -0.64 -1.69
CA LEU A 141 -4.42 -1.77 -0.97
C LEU A 141 -3.94 -1.30 0.40
N VAL A 142 -4.20 -2.09 1.45
CA VAL A 142 -3.66 -1.83 2.79
C VAL A 142 -3.01 -3.10 3.31
N LYS A 143 -1.75 -3.00 3.71
CA LYS A 143 -1.02 -4.04 4.44
C LYS A 143 -0.64 -3.50 5.81
N GLN A 144 -1.11 -4.16 6.87
CA GLN A 144 -0.83 -3.78 8.24
C GLN A 144 0.52 -4.33 8.70
N LEU A 145 1.26 -3.52 9.46
CA LEU A 145 2.49 -3.97 10.08
C LEU A 145 2.16 -4.80 11.31
N ARG A 146 2.41 -6.11 11.24
CA ARG A 146 2.24 -7.01 12.38
C ARG A 146 3.38 -6.81 13.36
N ARG A 147 3.11 -6.15 14.49
CA ARG A 147 4.06 -6.05 15.59
C ARG A 147 3.91 -7.30 16.46
N TYR A 148 4.90 -8.17 16.41
CA TYR A 148 4.98 -9.25 17.39
C TYR A 148 5.24 -8.65 18.76
N SER A 149 4.28 -8.78 19.67
CA SER A 149 4.50 -8.42 21.06
C SER A 149 5.48 -9.42 21.67
N THR A 150 6.67 -8.98 22.03
CA THR A 150 7.71 -9.79 22.69
C THR A 150 7.21 -10.44 24.00
N SER A 151 6.05 -10.00 24.51
CA SER A 151 5.43 -10.56 25.70
C SER A 151 4.94 -12.00 25.53
N ALA A 152 4.67 -12.46 24.30
CA ALA A 152 4.23 -13.84 24.05
C ALA A 152 5.39 -14.84 24.09
N LEU A 153 6.60 -14.42 23.74
CA LEU A 153 7.80 -15.28 23.75
C LEU A 153 8.34 -15.57 25.15
N LEU A 154 8.01 -14.74 26.15
CA LEU A 154 8.43 -14.95 27.54
C LEU A 154 7.45 -15.83 28.33
N ALA A 155 6.29 -16.13 27.79
CA ALA A 155 5.28 -16.98 28.43
C ALA A 155 5.48 -18.49 28.17
N GLU A 156 6.36 -18.88 27.25
CA GLU A 156 6.62 -20.27 26.84
C GLU A 156 7.95 -20.83 27.33
N GLN A 157 8.55 -20.25 28.37
CA GLN A 157 9.66 -20.96 29.05
C GLN A 157 9.05 -21.93 30.06
N PRO A 158 9.10 -23.26 29.82
CA PRO A 158 8.75 -24.21 30.84
C PRO A 158 9.80 -24.09 31.96
N ASP A 159 9.34 -23.97 33.21
CA ASP A 159 10.18 -24.03 34.40
C ASP A 159 11.05 -25.27 34.33
N ALA A 160 12.34 -25.09 34.07
CA ALA A 160 13.32 -26.11 34.19
C ALA A 160 13.53 -26.33 35.69
N ASP A 161 12.74 -27.24 36.24
CA ASP A 161 12.89 -27.77 37.60
C ASP A 161 14.25 -28.52 37.66
N VAL A 162 15.27 -27.83 38.12
CA VAL A 162 16.54 -28.45 38.48
C VAL A 162 16.39 -29.03 39.86
N SER A 163 15.80 -30.23 39.94
CA SER A 163 15.90 -31.07 41.13
C SER A 163 17.31 -31.65 41.23
N VAL A 164 18.16 -31.01 42.00
CA VAL A 164 19.42 -31.57 42.44
C VAL A 164 19.14 -32.58 43.56
N ALA A 165 19.16 -33.86 43.23
CA ALA A 165 19.14 -34.93 44.21
C ALA A 165 20.54 -35.10 44.79
N GLN A 166 20.61 -35.13 46.13
CA GLN A 166 21.79 -35.50 46.95
C GLN A 166 22.07 -37.01 46.85
#